data_31c906b07f6447c65072945aeb52288e
#
_entry.id   31c906b07f6447c65072945aeb52288e
#
_cell.length_a   1.000
_cell.length_b   1.000
_cell.length_c   1.000
_cell.angle_alpha   90.00
_cell.angle_beta   90.00
_cell.angle_gamma   90.00
#
_symmetry.space_group_name_H-M   'P 1'
#
loop_
_entity.id
_entity.type
_entity.pdbx_description
1 polymer ?
#
loop_
_entity_poly.entity_id
_entity_poly.type
_entity_poly.pdbx_seq_one_letter_code
_entity_poly.pdbx_strand_id
1 'polypeptide(L)'
;MVLLMEIRFPGGLRVDALHEGFWIRTDQPVAQGGEGTAPSPFDLFLASIGTCAGFYALRFCQQRNLDTRGLALSVTPERDPAGKLVKRIRIRVALPPAFPERYREAILRAVDQCSVKRHLAEAPQFEVVAAAASQEEPSPAEMGLVSTGTPSGVTPESLL
;
A
#
# COMPACT_ATOMS: atom_id res chain seq x y z
N MET A 1 -0.58 18.74 -12.98
CA MET A 1 0.05 17.45 -13.34
C MET A 1 -1.01 16.37 -13.16
N VAL A 2 -1.40 15.69 -14.24
CA VAL A 2 -2.35 14.59 -14.17
C VAL A 2 -1.57 13.37 -13.67
N LEU A 3 -2.03 12.76 -12.59
CA LEU A 3 -1.43 11.54 -12.05
C LEU A 3 -1.92 10.38 -12.90
N LEU A 4 -1.16 9.97 -13.91
CA LEU A 4 -1.49 8.86 -14.77
C LEU A 4 -0.93 7.56 -14.18
N MET A 5 -1.81 6.57 -14.01
CA MET A 5 -1.45 5.22 -13.67
C MET A 5 -1.80 4.32 -14.83
N GLU A 6 -0.81 3.63 -15.39
CA GLU A 6 -1.03 2.72 -16.51
C GLU A 6 -1.28 1.30 -16.01
N ILE A 7 -2.27 0.63 -16.59
CA ILE A 7 -2.62 -0.75 -16.24
C ILE A 7 -2.15 -1.68 -17.35
N ARG A 8 -1.50 -2.77 -16.99
CA ARG A 8 -0.90 -3.76 -17.88
C ARG A 8 -1.41 -5.16 -17.56
N PHE A 9 -1.43 -6.02 -18.58
CA PHE A 9 -1.95 -7.38 -18.52
C PHE A 9 -0.85 -8.39 -18.91
N PRO A 10 0.03 -8.78 -17.96
CA PRO A 10 1.19 -9.63 -18.27
C PRO A 10 0.84 -11.10 -18.54
N GLY A 11 -0.41 -11.49 -18.38
CA GLY A 11 -0.93 -12.84 -18.65
C GLY A 11 -1.53 -13.51 -17.41
N GLY A 12 -2.29 -14.60 -17.64
CA GLY A 12 -3.07 -15.23 -16.58
C GLY A 12 -4.13 -14.28 -16.01
N LEU A 13 -4.27 -14.21 -14.70
CA LEU A 13 -5.11 -13.25 -13.98
C LEU A 13 -4.29 -12.12 -13.33
N ARG A 14 -3.06 -11.93 -13.78
CA ARG A 14 -2.21 -10.83 -13.30
C ARG A 14 -2.61 -9.52 -13.98
N VAL A 15 -2.66 -8.48 -13.17
CA VAL A 15 -2.92 -7.12 -13.64
C VAL A 15 -1.97 -6.20 -12.88
N ASP A 16 -1.04 -5.59 -13.59
CA ASP A 16 -0.01 -4.75 -13.00
C ASP A 16 -0.32 -3.27 -13.25
N ALA A 17 0.10 -2.41 -12.33
CA ALA A 17 0.06 -0.97 -12.52
C ALA A 17 1.49 -0.42 -12.59
N LEU A 18 1.71 0.54 -13.48
CA LEU A 18 2.94 1.32 -13.58
C LEU A 18 2.62 2.77 -13.21
N HIS A 19 3.38 3.31 -12.25
CA HIS A 19 3.23 4.68 -11.80
C HIS A 19 4.60 5.28 -11.47
N GLU A 20 5.00 6.32 -12.18
CA GLU A 20 6.27 7.03 -11.98
C GLU A 20 7.50 6.09 -11.89
N GLY A 21 7.54 5.05 -12.72
CA GLY A 21 8.62 4.05 -12.74
C GLY A 21 8.48 2.93 -11.71
N PHE A 22 7.48 2.98 -10.83
CA PHE A 22 7.21 1.91 -9.88
C PHE A 22 6.20 0.92 -10.42
N TRP A 23 6.56 -0.37 -10.39
CA TRP A 23 5.66 -1.46 -10.70
C TRP A 23 4.91 -1.92 -9.45
N ILE A 24 3.60 -1.90 -9.53
CA ILE A 24 2.70 -2.47 -8.51
C ILE A 24 2.10 -3.72 -9.12
N ARG A 25 2.66 -4.87 -8.77
CA ARG A 25 2.22 -6.17 -9.29
C ARG A 25 1.04 -6.69 -8.51
N THR A 26 0.06 -7.25 -9.23
CA THR A 26 -1.07 -7.95 -8.62
C THR A 26 -1.37 -9.27 -9.31
N ASP A 27 -1.92 -10.21 -8.54
CA ASP A 27 -2.45 -11.46 -9.02
C ASP A 27 -3.72 -11.82 -8.23
N GLN A 28 -4.48 -12.76 -8.72
CA GLN A 28 -5.59 -13.29 -7.95
C GLN A 28 -5.12 -14.48 -7.09
N PRO A 29 -5.75 -14.71 -5.92
CA PRO A 29 -5.50 -15.91 -5.12
C PRO A 29 -5.80 -17.19 -5.92
N VAL A 30 -5.09 -18.27 -5.61
CA VAL A 30 -5.32 -19.58 -6.26
C VAL A 30 -6.78 -20.03 -6.17
N ALA A 31 -7.45 -19.78 -5.04
CA ALA A 31 -8.88 -20.06 -4.86
C ALA A 31 -9.81 -19.27 -5.79
N GLN A 32 -9.30 -18.22 -6.43
CA GLN A 32 -10.03 -17.39 -7.40
C GLN A 32 -9.51 -17.57 -8.83
N GLY A 33 -8.70 -18.61 -9.06
CA GLY A 33 -8.16 -18.97 -10.37
C GLY A 33 -6.85 -18.31 -10.76
N GLY A 34 -6.24 -17.51 -9.89
CA GLY A 34 -4.90 -16.95 -10.08
C GLY A 34 -3.79 -17.93 -9.68
N GLU A 35 -2.55 -17.48 -9.78
CA GLU A 35 -1.35 -18.23 -9.36
C GLU A 35 -0.87 -17.83 -7.96
N GLY A 36 -1.43 -16.75 -7.40
CA GLY A 36 -1.02 -16.22 -6.09
C GLY A 36 0.41 -15.69 -6.05
N THR A 37 0.92 -15.22 -7.18
CA THR A 37 2.32 -14.77 -7.33
C THR A 37 2.56 -13.34 -6.82
N ALA A 38 1.49 -12.61 -6.53
CA ALA A 38 1.51 -11.25 -5.98
C ALA A 38 0.27 -11.01 -5.11
N PRO A 39 0.26 -9.94 -4.28
CA PRO A 39 -0.94 -9.55 -3.54
C PRO A 39 -2.12 -9.28 -4.49
N SER A 40 -3.34 -9.59 -4.03
CA SER A 40 -4.52 -9.19 -4.80
C SER A 40 -4.73 -7.67 -4.77
N PRO A 41 -5.47 -7.08 -5.73
CA PRO A 41 -5.82 -5.66 -5.68
C PRO A 41 -6.51 -5.26 -4.37
N PHE A 42 -7.29 -6.17 -3.76
CA PHE A 42 -7.93 -5.91 -2.48
C PHE A 42 -6.93 -5.91 -1.31
N ASP A 43 -5.87 -6.73 -1.36
CA ASP A 43 -4.78 -6.68 -0.37
C ASP A 43 -4.03 -5.36 -0.46
N LEU A 44 -3.80 -4.84 -1.68
CA LEU A 44 -3.20 -3.52 -1.88
C LEU A 44 -4.10 -2.39 -1.35
N PHE A 45 -5.41 -2.51 -1.49
CA PHE A 45 -6.37 -1.58 -0.88
C PHE A 45 -6.22 -1.55 0.65
N LEU A 46 -6.15 -2.70 1.30
CA LEU A 46 -5.92 -2.78 2.74
C LEU A 46 -4.53 -2.28 3.14
N ALA A 47 -3.51 -2.61 2.34
CA ALA A 47 -2.14 -2.13 2.55
C ALA A 47 -2.06 -0.60 2.45
N SER A 48 -2.75 0.01 1.49
CA SER A 48 -2.79 1.47 1.34
C SER A 48 -3.36 2.18 2.58
N ILE A 49 -4.40 1.61 3.18
CA ILE A 49 -4.99 2.11 4.43
C ILE A 49 -3.98 1.99 5.57
N GLY A 50 -3.35 0.81 5.69
CA GLY A 50 -2.38 0.53 6.75
C GLY A 50 -1.13 1.39 6.68
N THR A 51 -0.53 1.50 5.50
CA THR A 51 0.70 2.29 5.28
C THR A 51 0.44 3.78 5.43
N CYS A 52 -0.69 4.29 4.94
CA CYS A 52 -1.07 5.67 5.16
C CYS A 52 -1.29 5.97 6.65
N ALA A 53 -2.03 5.13 7.36
CA ALA A 53 -2.21 5.25 8.82
C ALA A 53 -0.87 5.17 9.57
N GLY A 54 0.00 4.24 9.16
CA GLY A 54 1.35 4.07 9.71
C GLY A 54 2.24 5.29 9.51
N PHE A 55 2.15 5.94 8.36
CA PHE A 55 2.85 7.20 8.09
C PHE A 55 2.50 8.28 9.12
N TYR A 56 1.22 8.44 9.45
CA TYR A 56 0.81 9.42 10.45
C TYR A 56 1.27 9.06 11.86
N ALA A 57 1.26 7.78 12.21
CA ALA A 57 1.81 7.32 13.49
C ALA A 57 3.31 7.58 13.60
N LEU A 58 4.07 7.24 12.53
CA LEU A 58 5.51 7.48 12.46
C LEU A 58 5.83 8.97 12.58
N ARG A 59 5.17 9.80 11.78
CA ARG A 59 5.38 11.26 11.80
C ARG A 59 5.04 11.86 13.16
N PHE A 60 3.97 11.40 13.82
CA PHE A 60 3.62 11.82 15.17
C PHE A 60 4.78 11.57 16.17
N CYS A 61 5.37 10.36 16.09
CA CYS A 61 6.50 9.99 16.95
C CYS A 61 7.75 10.82 16.63
N GLN A 62 8.10 10.96 15.37
CA GLN A 62 9.28 11.74 14.94
C GLN A 62 9.22 13.19 15.40
N GLN A 63 8.07 13.86 15.26
CA GLN A 63 7.89 15.24 15.69
C GLN A 63 8.02 15.44 17.21
N ARG A 64 7.98 14.37 17.99
CA ARG A 64 8.06 14.39 19.46
C ARG A 64 9.29 13.66 20.00
N ASN A 65 10.21 13.26 19.10
CA ASN A 65 11.40 12.49 19.44
C ASN A 65 11.06 11.22 20.25
N LEU A 66 9.94 10.55 19.91
CA LEU A 66 9.55 9.31 20.54
C LEU A 66 10.19 8.13 19.81
N ASP A 67 10.62 7.12 20.58
CA ASP A 67 11.16 5.89 20.05
C ASP A 67 10.07 5.11 19.29
N THR A 68 10.37 4.69 18.06
CA THR A 68 9.46 3.93 17.21
C THR A 68 9.75 2.43 17.18
N ARG A 69 10.78 1.96 17.90
CA ARG A 69 11.10 0.53 18.01
C ARG A 69 9.96 -0.21 18.70
N GLY A 70 9.36 -1.15 17.99
CA GLY A 70 8.18 -1.88 18.46
C GLY A 70 6.84 -1.17 18.16
N LEU A 71 6.83 0.01 17.53
CA LEU A 71 5.62 0.58 16.96
C LEU A 71 5.20 -0.26 15.76
N ALA A 72 3.98 -0.77 15.79
CA ALA A 72 3.43 -1.55 14.68
C ALA A 72 1.94 -1.26 14.49
N LEU A 73 1.46 -1.44 13.27
CA LEU A 73 0.04 -1.39 12.96
C LEU A 73 -0.40 -2.69 12.30
N SER A 74 -1.60 -3.13 12.62
CA SER A 74 -2.27 -4.22 11.91
C SER A 74 -3.61 -3.74 11.39
N VAL A 75 -3.97 -4.20 10.20
CA VAL A 75 -5.24 -3.90 9.52
C VAL A 75 -6.02 -5.20 9.38
N THR A 76 -7.21 -5.25 9.94
CA THR A 76 -8.06 -6.44 9.88
C THR A 76 -9.42 -6.08 9.29
N PRO A 77 -9.78 -6.61 8.10
CA PRO A 77 -11.10 -6.46 7.55
C PRO A 77 -12.09 -7.38 8.27
N GLU A 78 -13.25 -6.84 8.64
CA GLU A 78 -14.38 -7.60 9.18
C GLU A 78 -15.48 -7.64 8.13
N ARG A 79 -15.80 -8.85 7.67
CA ARG A 79 -16.85 -9.09 6.67
C ARG A 79 -18.20 -9.31 7.36
N ASP A 80 -19.27 -8.96 6.67
CA ASP A 80 -20.60 -9.38 7.04
C ASP A 80 -20.70 -10.90 6.88
N PRO A 81 -21.19 -11.66 7.88
CA PRO A 81 -21.39 -13.10 7.75
C PRO A 81 -22.30 -13.50 6.57
N ALA A 82 -23.27 -12.66 6.21
CA ALA A 82 -24.20 -12.87 5.10
C ALA A 82 -23.75 -12.15 3.81
N GLY A 83 -22.69 -11.33 3.83
CA GLY A 83 -22.30 -10.44 2.76
C GLY A 83 -20.89 -10.69 2.24
N LYS A 84 -20.66 -10.29 0.99
CA LYS A 84 -19.33 -10.32 0.35
C LYS A 84 -18.49 -9.09 0.67
N LEU A 85 -19.11 -8.02 1.18
CA LEU A 85 -18.46 -6.74 1.43
C LEU A 85 -17.85 -6.66 2.82
N VAL A 86 -16.74 -5.95 2.93
CA VAL A 86 -16.15 -5.58 4.21
C VAL A 86 -17.01 -4.47 4.84
N LYS A 87 -17.49 -4.71 6.06
CA LYS A 87 -18.33 -3.76 6.82
C LYS A 87 -17.52 -2.89 7.77
N ARG A 88 -16.39 -3.39 8.21
CA ARG A 88 -15.49 -2.67 9.10
C ARG A 88 -14.04 -2.99 8.79
N ILE A 89 -13.20 -2.00 8.90
CA ILE A 89 -11.75 -2.19 8.87
C ILE A 89 -11.21 -1.73 10.22
N ARG A 90 -10.64 -2.67 10.96
CA ARG A 90 -10.02 -2.39 12.25
C ARG A 90 -8.55 -2.12 12.07
N ILE A 91 -8.08 -0.96 12.54
CA ILE A 91 -6.66 -0.61 12.61
C ILE A 91 -6.26 -0.69 14.07
N ARG A 92 -5.35 -1.61 14.40
CA ARG A 92 -4.77 -1.73 15.74
C ARG A 92 -3.38 -1.14 15.71
N VAL A 93 -3.12 -0.20 16.62
CA VAL A 93 -1.80 0.39 16.84
C VAL A 93 -1.17 -0.27 18.06
N ALA A 94 -0.10 -1.03 17.86
CA ALA A 94 0.72 -1.58 18.91
C ALA A 94 1.77 -0.54 19.28
N LEU A 95 1.72 -0.06 20.52
CA LEU A 95 2.64 0.93 21.04
C LEU A 95 3.78 0.26 21.80
N PRO A 96 5.03 0.78 21.70
CA PRO A 96 6.14 0.29 22.51
C PRO A 96 5.82 0.30 24.01
N PRO A 97 6.39 -0.60 24.82
CA PRO A 97 6.15 -0.61 26.28
C PRO A 97 6.48 0.70 26.97
N ALA A 98 7.52 1.41 26.51
CA ALA A 98 7.94 2.70 27.03
C ALA A 98 7.20 3.91 26.42
N PHE A 99 6.15 3.66 25.62
CA PHE A 99 5.40 4.76 25.00
C PHE A 99 4.68 5.60 26.05
N PRO A 100 4.86 6.95 26.09
CA PRO A 100 4.30 7.80 27.12
C PRO A 100 2.77 7.79 27.10
N GLU A 101 2.15 7.51 28.26
CA GLU A 101 0.69 7.39 28.40
C GLU A 101 -0.04 8.65 27.90
N ARG A 102 0.49 9.84 28.19
CA ARG A 102 -0.09 11.13 27.77
C ARG A 102 -0.25 11.28 26.26
N TYR A 103 0.43 10.47 25.44
CA TYR A 103 0.38 10.54 23.99
C TYR A 103 -0.48 9.45 23.33
N ARG A 104 -1.03 8.49 24.10
CA ARG A 104 -1.80 7.38 23.55
C ARG A 104 -3.01 7.84 22.73
N GLU A 105 -3.83 8.71 23.28
CA GLU A 105 -4.96 9.24 22.54
C GLU A 105 -4.55 10.15 21.38
N ALA A 106 -3.48 10.91 21.55
CA ALA A 106 -3.02 11.82 20.51
C ALA A 106 -2.47 11.09 19.28
N ILE A 107 -1.77 9.97 19.47
CA ILE A 107 -1.30 9.16 18.33
C ILE A 107 -2.48 8.49 17.61
N LEU A 108 -3.52 8.06 18.31
CA LEU A 108 -4.73 7.52 17.67
C LEU A 108 -5.44 8.58 16.82
N ARG A 109 -5.56 9.81 17.33
CA ARG A 109 -6.08 10.95 16.54
C ARG A 109 -5.19 11.25 15.33
N ALA A 110 -3.87 11.11 15.45
CA ALA A 110 -2.96 11.29 14.31
C ALA A 110 -3.17 10.20 13.25
N VAL A 111 -3.26 8.94 13.64
CA VAL A 111 -3.59 7.81 12.76
C VAL A 111 -4.93 8.01 12.05
N ASP A 112 -5.87 8.67 12.69
CA ASP A 112 -7.20 8.94 12.14
C ASP A 112 -7.18 9.99 11.02
N GLN A 113 -6.10 10.77 10.88
CA GLN A 113 -5.90 11.73 9.78
C GLN A 113 -5.52 11.08 8.43
N CYS A 114 -5.47 9.74 8.36
CA CYS A 114 -5.14 9.01 7.15
C CYS A 114 -5.97 9.51 5.95
N SER A 115 -5.28 10.03 4.93
CA SER A 115 -5.92 10.59 3.73
C SER A 115 -6.70 9.54 2.94
N VAL A 116 -6.23 8.30 2.89
CA VAL A 116 -6.96 7.19 2.26
C VAL A 116 -8.31 6.97 2.95
N LYS A 117 -8.34 6.96 4.29
CA LYS A 117 -9.61 6.85 5.04
C LYS A 117 -10.57 7.99 4.75
N ARG A 118 -10.05 9.21 4.66
CA ARG A 118 -10.86 10.40 4.34
C ARG A 118 -11.51 10.28 2.96
N HIS A 119 -10.78 9.83 1.95
CA HIS A 119 -11.33 9.57 0.61
C HIS A 119 -12.35 8.44 0.59
N LEU A 120 -12.29 7.49 1.53
CA LEU A 120 -13.32 6.46 1.67
C LEU A 120 -14.58 6.97 2.37
N ALA A 121 -14.43 7.92 3.30
CA ALA A 121 -15.58 8.56 3.97
C ALA A 121 -16.33 9.51 3.04
N GLU A 122 -15.60 10.19 2.15
CA GLU A 122 -16.13 11.06 1.10
C GLU A 122 -15.75 10.45 -0.25
N ALA A 123 -16.42 9.36 -0.62
CA ALA A 123 -16.07 8.57 -1.79
C ALA A 123 -16.12 9.39 -3.08
N PRO A 124 -15.06 9.33 -3.92
CA PRO A 124 -15.07 10.00 -5.23
C PRO A 124 -16.09 9.35 -6.16
N GLN A 125 -16.55 10.11 -7.13
CA GLN A 125 -17.35 9.56 -8.23
C GLN A 125 -16.43 8.85 -9.23
N PHE A 126 -16.92 7.76 -9.81
CA PHE A 126 -16.21 7.01 -10.84
C PHE A 126 -16.89 7.23 -12.18
N GLU A 127 -16.10 7.59 -13.18
CA GLU A 127 -16.51 7.64 -14.56
C GLU A 127 -15.72 6.59 -15.35
N VAL A 128 -16.41 5.74 -16.09
CA VAL A 128 -15.79 4.71 -16.94
C VAL A 128 -16.16 5.00 -18.37
N VAL A 129 -15.16 5.29 -19.19
CA VAL A 129 -15.34 5.60 -20.61
C VAL A 129 -14.56 4.62 -21.47
N ALA A 130 -15.12 4.25 -22.63
CA ALA A 130 -14.39 3.50 -23.64
C ALA A 130 -13.73 4.49 -24.61
N ALA A 131 -12.46 4.27 -24.91
CA ALA A 131 -11.73 5.00 -25.94
C ALA A 131 -11.10 4.00 -26.91
N ALA A 132 -10.88 4.43 -28.17
CA ALA A 132 -10.10 3.64 -29.11
C ALA A 132 -8.66 3.54 -28.60
N ALA A 133 -8.04 2.35 -28.71
CA ALA A 133 -6.64 2.18 -28.39
C ALA A 133 -5.82 3.10 -29.32
N SER A 134 -5.02 4.00 -28.75
CA SER A 134 -4.00 4.71 -29.52
C SER A 134 -2.96 3.69 -29.99
N GLN A 135 -2.56 3.76 -31.27
CA GLN A 135 -1.59 2.81 -31.88
C GLN A 135 -0.14 2.98 -31.38
N GLU A 136 0.09 3.77 -30.33
CA GLU A 136 1.37 3.87 -29.66
C GLU A 136 1.47 2.75 -28.60
N GLU A 137 1.84 1.56 -29.05
CA GLU A 137 2.41 0.57 -28.13
C GLU A 137 3.76 1.11 -27.64
N PRO A 138 3.97 1.24 -26.32
CA PRO A 138 5.29 1.57 -25.79
C PRO A 138 6.26 0.49 -26.25
N SER A 139 7.41 0.91 -26.81
CA SER A 139 8.40 0.00 -27.34
C SER A 139 8.93 -0.94 -26.23
N PRO A 140 9.36 -2.18 -26.56
CA PRO A 140 9.97 -3.10 -25.59
C PRO A 140 11.17 -2.52 -24.84
N ALA A 141 11.80 -1.45 -25.35
CA ALA A 141 12.89 -0.74 -24.69
C ALA A 141 12.46 0.11 -23.50
N GLU A 142 11.19 0.54 -23.46
CA GLU A 142 10.59 1.25 -22.31
C GLU A 142 10.08 0.29 -21.22
N MET A 143 10.01 -0.99 -21.52
CA MET A 143 9.78 -2.06 -20.51
C MET A 143 11.08 -2.36 -19.76
N GLY A 144 11.69 -1.34 -19.17
CA GLY A 144 12.95 -1.42 -18.46
C GLY A 144 13.12 -2.73 -17.70
N LEU A 145 13.87 -3.67 -18.30
CA LEU A 145 14.59 -4.69 -17.57
C LEU A 145 15.51 -3.94 -16.60
N VAL A 146 15.03 -3.71 -15.39
CA VAL A 146 15.93 -3.37 -14.30
C VAL A 146 16.85 -4.58 -14.16
N SER A 147 18.03 -4.46 -14.78
CA SER A 147 19.19 -5.29 -14.51
C SER A 147 19.29 -5.43 -12.99
N THR A 148 19.22 -6.65 -12.50
CA THR A 148 19.55 -7.01 -11.12
C THR A 148 21.03 -6.72 -10.91
N GLY A 149 21.38 -5.44 -10.73
CA GLY A 149 22.65 -5.00 -10.23
C GLY A 149 22.76 -5.45 -8.79
N THR A 150 23.50 -6.53 -8.57
CA THR A 150 23.99 -6.93 -7.26
C THR A 150 24.69 -5.72 -6.64
N PRO A 151 24.32 -5.24 -5.44
CA PRO A 151 25.10 -4.22 -4.77
C PRO A 151 26.41 -4.84 -4.33
N SER A 152 27.47 -4.60 -5.10
CA SER A 152 28.84 -4.91 -4.72
C SER A 152 29.27 -3.98 -3.60
N GLY A 153 29.63 -4.54 -2.45
CA GLY A 153 30.54 -3.90 -1.50
C GLY A 153 29.88 -3.19 -0.33
N VAL A 154 29.41 -3.95 0.65
CA VAL A 154 29.49 -3.54 2.06
C VAL A 154 30.41 -4.52 2.76
N THR A 155 31.66 -4.15 2.95
CA THR A 155 32.59 -4.85 3.83
C THR A 155 32.19 -4.62 5.29
N PRO A 156 32.25 -5.65 6.18
CA PRO A 156 31.85 -5.54 7.58
C PRO A 156 33.00 -5.04 8.45
N GLU A 157 33.50 -3.83 8.18
CA GLU A 157 34.62 -3.27 8.96
C GLU A 157 34.44 -1.77 9.19
N SER A 158 33.45 -1.38 9.96
CA SER A 158 33.31 -0.03 10.53
C SER A 158 32.19 0.01 11.59
N LEU A 159 32.23 -0.87 12.59
CA LEU A 159 31.48 -0.70 13.83
C LEU A 159 32.38 -1.17 14.99
N LEU A 160 33.28 -0.31 15.41
CA LEU A 160 33.82 -0.23 16.77
C LEU A 160 33.60 1.17 17.29
#